data_85798fb44c4f5b93cc19006301c15390
#
_entry.id   85798fb44c4f5b93cc19006301c15390
#
_cell.length_a   1.000
_cell.length_b   1.000
_cell.length_c   1.000
_cell.angle_alpha   90.00
_cell.angle_beta   90.00
_cell.angle_gamma   90.00
#
_symmetry.space_group_name_H-M   'P 1'
#
loop_
_entity.id
_entity.type
_entity.pdbx_description
1 polymer ?
#
loop_
_entity_poly.entity_id
_entity_poly.type
_entity_poly.pdbx_seq_one_letter_code
_entity_poly.pdbx_strand_id
1 'polypeptide(L)'
;MSAHRHQTPLRGVKAIPHPRAGDPNYTEINYAYAGKTGHVHEVVTIGGKQLAKVGFDDRKIVYYLLEDLELDASAKRGTFHDEK
;
A
#
# COMPACT_ATOMS: atom_id res chain seq x y z
N MET A 1 -18.67 -14.58 9.20
CA MET A 1 -18.45 -14.36 8.98
C MET A 1 -17.80 -13.63 8.80
N SER A 2 -17.66 -13.26 8.88
CA SER A 2 -17.19 -12.46 8.66
C SER A 2 -16.23 -12.26 8.14
N ALA A 3 -15.93 -12.64 8.03
CA ALA A 3 -14.94 -12.65 7.57
C ALA A 3 -14.70 -11.93 6.48
N HIS A 4 -15.18 -11.76 5.88
CA HIS A 4 -15.03 -11.17 4.84
C HIS A 4 -14.54 -10.12 5.00
N ARG A 5 -14.41 -9.91 5.75
CA ARG A 5 -14.02 -9.00 6.03
C ARG A 5 -12.79 -8.74 5.60
N HIS A 6 -12.19 -9.23 5.09
CA HIS A 6 -11.09 -8.94 4.61
C HIS A 6 -11.07 -8.14 3.51
N GLN A 7 -11.94 -7.53 3.18
CA GLN A 7 -12.02 -6.71 2.19
C GLN A 7 -11.16 -5.62 2.51
N THR A 8 -10.19 -5.19 1.90
CA THR A 8 -9.32 -4.11 2.15
C THR A 8 -9.81 -2.88 1.45
N PRO A 9 -10.23 -1.90 2.16
CA PRO A 9 -10.75 -0.71 1.54
C PRO A 9 -9.73 -0.01 0.66
N LEU A 10 -8.45 -0.25 0.89
CA LEU A 10 -7.42 0.38 0.10
C LEU A 10 -6.99 -0.41 -1.11
N ARG A 11 -7.60 -1.57 -1.33
CA ARG A 11 -7.21 -2.38 -2.45
C ARG A 11 -7.38 -1.63 -3.74
N GLY A 12 -6.38 -1.63 -4.59
CA GLY A 12 -6.40 -0.93 -5.86
C GLY A 12 -6.00 0.52 -5.79
N VAL A 13 -5.80 1.06 -4.60
CA VAL A 13 -5.44 2.45 -4.45
C VAL A 13 -3.97 2.62 -4.85
N LYS A 14 -3.68 3.70 -5.55
CA LYS A 14 -2.33 3.99 -5.97
C LYS A 14 -1.49 4.31 -4.75
N ALA A 15 -0.30 3.81 -4.71
CA ALA A 15 0.57 4.01 -3.56
C ALA A 15 2.00 4.26 -4.00
N ILE A 16 2.64 5.21 -3.37
CA ILE A 16 4.04 5.52 -3.64
C ILE A 16 4.79 5.37 -2.34
N PRO A 17 5.72 4.44 -2.26
CA PRO A 17 6.42 4.21 -1.00
C PRO A 17 7.52 5.21 -0.71
N HIS A 18 7.62 5.60 0.54
CA HIS A 18 8.67 6.50 1.01
C HIS A 18 9.30 5.87 2.26
N PRO A 19 10.02 4.77 2.09
CA PRO A 19 10.58 4.08 3.25
C PRO A 19 11.66 4.93 3.90
N ARG A 20 11.70 4.93 5.24
CA ARG A 20 12.66 5.72 5.93
C ARG A 20 14.01 5.09 5.84
N ALA A 21 15.03 5.92 5.65
CA ALA A 21 16.39 5.43 5.54
C ALA A 21 16.79 4.76 6.82
N GLY A 22 17.41 3.61 6.72
CA GLY A 22 17.89 2.91 7.91
C GLY A 22 16.84 2.18 8.73
N ASP A 23 15.63 2.08 8.21
CA ASP A 23 14.57 1.41 8.92
C ASP A 23 14.83 -0.10 8.93
N PRO A 24 14.96 -0.72 10.10
CA PRO A 24 15.25 -2.15 10.17
C PRO A 24 14.15 -3.05 9.62
N ASN A 25 12.98 -2.51 9.37
CA ASN A 25 11.92 -3.29 8.81
C ASN A 25 12.08 -3.47 7.32
N TYR A 26 13.02 -2.79 6.69
CA TYR A 26 13.16 -2.79 5.25
C TYR A 26 14.48 -3.38 4.77
N THR A 27 14.47 -3.85 3.54
CA THR A 27 15.67 -4.41 2.93
C THR A 27 15.91 -3.66 1.62
N GLU A 28 16.88 -4.07 0.90
CA GLU A 28 17.23 -3.45 -0.32
C GLU A 28 16.09 -3.31 -1.28
N ILE A 29 15.25 -4.31 -1.40
CA ILE A 29 14.17 -4.24 -2.36
C ILE A 29 13.18 -3.16 -2.03
N ASN A 30 12.99 -2.88 -0.75
CA ASN A 30 12.07 -1.82 -0.37
C ASN A 30 12.58 -0.47 -0.83
N TYR A 31 13.89 -0.28 -0.79
CA TYR A 31 14.45 0.99 -1.20
C TYR A 31 14.55 1.09 -2.73
N ALA A 32 14.68 -0.05 -3.39
CA ALA A 32 14.75 -0.04 -4.84
C ALA A 32 13.46 0.46 -5.48
N TYR A 33 12.34 0.24 -4.82
CA TYR A 33 11.06 0.70 -5.36
C TYR A 33 10.57 1.99 -4.72
N ALA A 34 11.38 2.62 -3.89
CA ALA A 34 11.00 3.87 -3.26
C ALA A 34 10.70 4.92 -4.32
N GLY A 35 9.62 5.61 -4.16
CA GLY A 35 9.23 6.67 -5.09
C GLY A 35 8.53 6.18 -6.35
N LYS A 36 8.43 4.86 -6.54
CA LYS A 36 7.75 4.36 -7.72
C LYS A 36 6.28 4.16 -7.44
N THR A 37 5.47 4.28 -8.45
CA THR A 37 4.04 4.15 -8.27
C THR A 37 3.61 2.70 -8.36
N GLY A 38 2.90 2.25 -7.37
CA GLY A 38 2.33 0.92 -7.39
C GLY A 38 0.89 1.00 -6.93
N HIS A 39 0.28 -0.15 -6.67
CA HIS A 39 -1.10 -0.20 -6.20
C HIS A 39 -1.20 -1.18 -5.06
N VAL A 40 -2.02 -0.85 -4.10
CA VAL A 40 -2.19 -1.70 -2.93
C VAL A 40 -2.96 -2.94 -3.31
N HIS A 41 -2.44 -4.11 -2.96
CA HIS A 41 -3.15 -5.34 -3.20
C HIS A 41 -3.90 -5.76 -1.93
N GLU A 42 -3.30 -5.52 -0.81
CA GLU A 42 -3.88 -5.99 0.42
C GLU A 42 -3.19 -5.34 1.60
N VAL A 43 -3.87 -5.17 2.70
CA VAL A 43 -3.26 -4.65 3.92
C VAL A 43 -3.35 -5.77 4.95
N VAL A 44 -2.25 -6.07 5.59
CA VAL A 44 -2.22 -7.12 6.59
C VAL A 44 -1.65 -6.57 7.88
N THR A 45 -1.96 -7.19 8.98
CA THR A 45 -1.43 -6.77 10.28
C THR A 45 -0.50 -7.87 10.77
N ILE A 46 0.73 -7.51 10.99
CA ILE A 46 1.70 -8.46 11.48
C ILE A 46 2.40 -7.85 12.67
N GLY A 47 2.36 -8.53 13.79
CA GLY A 47 3.02 -8.03 14.98
C GLY A 47 2.56 -6.66 15.41
N GLY A 48 1.30 -6.38 15.23
CA GLY A 48 0.74 -5.09 15.62
C GLY A 48 1.00 -3.98 14.62
N LYS A 49 1.64 -4.27 13.51
CA LYS A 49 1.89 -3.25 12.51
C LYS A 49 1.10 -3.55 11.27
N GLN A 50 0.63 -2.51 10.63
CA GLN A 50 -0.10 -2.68 9.39
C GLN A 50 0.85 -2.55 8.22
N LEU A 51 0.86 -3.55 7.37
CA LEU A 51 1.72 -3.53 6.20
C LEU A 51 0.86 -3.66 4.96
N ALA A 52 1.25 -2.99 3.93
CA ALA A 52 0.54 -3.06 2.66
C ALA A 52 1.38 -3.81 1.65
N LYS A 53 0.73 -4.67 0.90
CA LYS A 53 1.38 -5.38 -0.19
C LYS A 53 1.16 -4.50 -1.40
N VAL A 54 2.22 -3.97 -1.97
CA VAL A 54 2.14 -3.04 -3.08
C VAL A 54 2.66 -3.71 -4.33
N GLY A 55 1.85 -3.73 -5.36
CA GLY A 55 2.26 -4.34 -6.62
C GLY A 55 2.73 -3.28 -7.60
N PHE A 56 3.80 -3.55 -8.30
CA PHE A 56 4.39 -2.60 -9.24
C PHE A 56 4.26 -3.14 -10.68
N ASP A 57 4.54 -2.30 -11.63
CA ASP A 57 4.39 -2.66 -13.03
C ASP A 57 5.14 -3.89 -13.46
N ASP A 58 6.24 -4.19 -12.84
CA ASP A 58 7.04 -5.34 -13.21
C ASP A 58 6.53 -6.60 -12.52
N ARG A 59 5.33 -6.50 -11.93
CA ARG A 59 4.71 -7.62 -11.25
C ARG A 59 5.36 -8.01 -9.94
N LYS A 60 6.23 -7.19 -9.42
CA LYS A 60 6.80 -7.44 -8.11
C LYS A 60 5.85 -6.93 -7.06
N ILE A 61 5.75 -7.64 -5.97
CA ILE A 61 4.94 -7.22 -4.85
C ILE A 61 5.88 -7.02 -3.68
N VAL A 62 5.85 -5.84 -3.12
CA VAL A 62 6.77 -5.48 -2.05
C VAL A 62 5.96 -4.98 -0.88
N TYR A 63 6.32 -5.36 0.33
CA TYR A 63 5.59 -4.94 1.53
C TYR A 63 6.16 -3.65 2.08
N TYR A 64 5.29 -2.77 2.51
CA TYR A 64 5.71 -1.54 3.16
C TYR A 64 4.80 -1.28 4.35
N LEU A 65 5.31 -0.60 5.35
CA LEU A 65 4.46 -0.17 6.44
C LEU A 65 3.45 0.79 5.84
N LEU A 66 2.22 0.66 6.21
CA LEU A 66 1.17 1.50 5.65
C LEU A 66 1.48 2.97 5.85
N GLU A 67 2.04 3.30 6.99
CA GLU A 67 2.34 4.69 7.28
C GLU A 67 3.42 5.29 6.39
N ASP A 68 4.18 4.47 5.70
CA ASP A 68 5.23 4.98 4.82
C ASP A 68 4.79 5.09 3.37
N LEU A 69 3.51 4.92 3.11
CA LEU A 69 3.00 5.03 1.76
C LEU A 69 2.23 6.33 1.55
N GLU A 70 2.44 6.91 0.40
CA GLU A 70 1.68 8.07 0.01
C GLU A 70 0.53 7.47 -0.80
N LEU A 71 -0.68 7.58 -0.33
CA LEU A 71 -1.83 6.97 -0.99
C LEU A 71 -2.62 7.99 -1.78
N ASP A 72 -2.97 7.63 -2.99
CA ASP A 72 -3.74 8.51 -3.81
C ASP A 72 -5.18 8.03 -3.81
N ALA A 73 -5.80 8.14 -2.69
CA ALA A 73 -7.17 7.72 -2.56
C ALA A 73 -8.12 8.71 -3.15
N SER A 74 -7.67 9.92 -3.38
CA SER A 74 -8.59 10.87 -3.91
C SER A 74 -9.07 10.51 -5.28
N ALA A 75 -8.30 9.82 -6.04
CA ALA A 75 -8.75 9.43 -7.33
C ALA A 75 -9.94 8.53 -7.19
N LYS A 76 -9.92 7.64 -6.30
CA LYS A 76 -10.94 6.75 -6.13
C LYS A 76 -12.06 7.43 -5.48
N ARG A 77 -11.82 8.31 -4.59
CA ARG A 77 -12.83 8.95 -3.98
C ARG A 77 -13.43 9.91 -4.84
N GLY A 78 -12.70 10.47 -5.72
CA GLY A 78 -13.26 11.38 -6.63
C GLY A 78 -14.37 10.80 -7.39
N THR A 79 -14.20 9.60 -7.84
CA THR A 79 -15.19 8.97 -8.56
C THR A 79 -16.38 8.80 -7.69
N PHE A 80 -16.19 8.38 -6.49
CA PHE A 80 -17.20 8.17 -5.68
C PHE A 80 -17.85 9.38 -5.30
N HIS A 81 -17.17 10.44 -5.15
CA HIS A 81 -17.71 11.55 -4.74
C HIS A 81 -18.46 12.19 -5.76
N ASP A 82 -18.15 11.97 -6.92
CA ASP A 82 -18.87 12.53 -7.91
C ASP A 82 -20.25 12.37 -7.79
N GLU A 83 -20.65 11.43 -7.18
CA GLU A 83 -21.96 11.26 -7.11
C GLU A 83 -22.55 12.12 -6.25
N LYS A 84 -21.92 12.84 -5.56
CA LYS A 84 -22.53 13.63 -4.68
C LYS A 84 -22.83 14.69 -5.14
#